data_e836dd5eccedd8874a0b0e2370c39e20
#
_entry.id   e836dd5eccedd8874a0b0e2370c39e20
#
_cell.length_a   1.000
_cell.length_b   1.000
_cell.length_c   1.000
_cell.angle_alpha   90.00
_cell.angle_beta   90.00
_cell.angle_gamma   90.00
#
_symmetry.space_group_name_H-M   'P 1'
#
loop_
_entity.id
_entity.type
_entity.pdbx_description
1 polymer ?
#
loop_
_entity_poly.entity_id
_entity_poly.type
_entity_poly.pdbx_seq_one_letter_code
_entity_poly.pdbx_strand_id
1 'polypeptide(L)'
;MSKKITIPSILISILMAGLVAIGINQGSVSISGISLIYFCCAFIFLAQWLIFIPSYIFETEHYFDLTGSLTYISVTLLAILFTVDISLRDVLLALFVWIWAFRLGSFLFIRVKKAGSDGRFDLMKKDFWWFLMTWTIQGLWVFLTLAMALAAITSESKMAIDIFAVVGTLIWIFGFSIEVIADQQKTNFKDNPANKDKFITVGLWSWSRHPNYFGEMVLWIGIALIAFPVLIGWQLVALISPIFVIFLLTRISGVTMLESRGYKRWGCLLYTSPSPRDLSTS
;
A
#
# COMPACT_ATOMS: atom_id res chain seq x y z
N MET A 1 15.28 -15.81 11.07
CA MET A 1 14.20 -15.60 12.08
C MET A 1 13.66 -16.95 12.54
N SER A 2 13.20 -17.11 13.80
CA SER A 2 12.73 -18.44 14.28
C SER A 2 11.43 -18.87 13.60
N LYS A 3 11.33 -20.15 13.21
CA LYS A 3 10.09 -20.77 12.69
C LYS A 3 8.90 -20.60 13.64
N LYS A 4 9.16 -20.48 14.94
CA LYS A 4 8.14 -20.23 15.98
C LYS A 4 7.43 -18.88 15.83
N ILE A 5 8.01 -17.94 15.06
CA ILE A 5 7.44 -16.62 14.78
C ILE A 5 6.92 -16.56 13.35
N THR A 6 7.67 -17.09 12.38
CA THR A 6 7.33 -16.94 10.96
C THR A 6 6.05 -17.70 10.58
N ILE A 7 5.90 -18.94 11.02
CA ILE A 7 4.71 -19.76 10.69
C ILE A 7 3.43 -19.17 11.29
N PRO A 8 3.37 -18.82 12.60
CA PRO A 8 2.20 -18.15 13.14
C PRO A 8 1.88 -16.82 12.43
N SER A 9 2.89 -16.02 12.04
CA SER A 9 2.67 -14.76 11.32
C SER A 9 2.04 -15.00 9.94
N ILE A 10 2.45 -16.05 9.21
CA ILE A 10 1.82 -16.45 7.94
C ILE A 10 0.34 -16.80 8.18
N LEU A 11 0.07 -17.66 9.15
CA LEU A 11 -1.30 -18.12 9.46
C LEU A 11 -2.19 -16.95 9.90
N ILE A 12 -1.69 -16.06 10.75
CA ILE A 12 -2.40 -14.86 11.21
C ILE A 12 -2.70 -13.95 10.03
N SER A 13 -1.75 -13.76 9.11
CA SER A 13 -1.96 -12.92 7.92
C SER A 13 -3.08 -13.46 7.03
N ILE A 14 -3.10 -14.77 6.79
CA ILE A 14 -4.15 -15.41 5.99
C ILE A 14 -5.50 -15.36 6.72
N LEU A 15 -5.51 -15.59 8.03
CA LEU A 15 -6.72 -15.53 8.85
C LEU A 15 -7.32 -14.11 8.86
N MET A 16 -6.48 -13.08 9.06
CA MET A 16 -6.93 -11.68 9.03
C MET A 16 -7.54 -11.31 7.67
N ALA A 17 -6.87 -11.68 6.57
CA ALA A 17 -7.42 -11.46 5.23
C ALA A 17 -8.76 -12.20 5.04
N GLY A 18 -8.86 -13.45 5.47
CA GLY A 18 -10.09 -14.23 5.43
C GLY A 18 -11.24 -13.62 6.23
N LEU A 19 -10.97 -13.14 7.45
CA LEU A 19 -11.98 -12.48 8.28
C LEU A 19 -12.48 -11.17 7.64
N VAL A 20 -11.57 -10.35 7.10
CA VAL A 20 -11.97 -9.14 6.37
C VAL A 20 -12.74 -9.50 5.10
N ALA A 21 -12.32 -10.52 4.34
CA ALA A 21 -13.03 -10.99 3.15
C ALA A 21 -14.47 -11.45 3.48
N ILE A 22 -14.66 -12.17 4.59
CA ILE A 22 -15.99 -12.55 5.09
C ILE A 22 -16.83 -11.31 5.42
N GLY A 23 -16.25 -10.30 6.07
CA GLY A 23 -16.96 -9.05 6.39
C GLY A 23 -17.41 -8.30 5.13
N ILE A 24 -16.50 -8.09 4.18
CA ILE A 24 -16.81 -7.32 2.95
C ILE A 24 -17.54 -8.10 1.87
N ASN A 25 -17.81 -9.39 2.09
CA ASN A 25 -18.52 -10.26 1.16
C ASN A 25 -20.02 -9.91 1.02
N GLN A 26 -20.61 -9.25 2.01
CA GLN A 26 -22.05 -8.92 1.99
C GLN A 26 -22.39 -8.08 0.75
N GLY A 27 -23.33 -8.55 -0.08
CA GLY A 27 -23.76 -7.86 -1.31
C GLY A 27 -22.68 -7.77 -2.39
N SER A 28 -21.65 -8.60 -2.33
CA SER A 28 -20.66 -8.73 -3.41
C SER A 28 -21.20 -9.64 -4.52
N VAL A 29 -20.94 -9.26 -5.77
CA VAL A 29 -21.21 -10.08 -6.96
C VAL A 29 -20.61 -11.48 -6.78
N SER A 30 -21.34 -12.49 -7.26
CA SER A 30 -20.90 -13.89 -7.18
C SER A 30 -20.67 -14.49 -8.56
N ILE A 31 -19.63 -15.32 -8.67
CA ILE A 31 -19.31 -16.13 -9.85
C ILE A 31 -19.53 -17.59 -9.47
N SER A 32 -20.46 -18.26 -10.14
CA SER A 32 -20.79 -19.68 -9.86
C SER A 32 -21.10 -19.93 -8.37
N GLY A 33 -21.76 -19.01 -7.70
CA GLY A 33 -22.15 -19.12 -6.30
C GLY A 33 -21.05 -18.78 -5.27
N ILE A 34 -19.86 -18.39 -5.73
CA ILE A 34 -18.75 -17.93 -4.86
C ILE A 34 -18.57 -16.43 -5.06
N SER A 35 -18.51 -15.68 -3.96
CA SER A 35 -18.31 -14.23 -4.03
C SER A 35 -17.00 -13.86 -4.68
N LEU A 36 -17.03 -12.81 -5.52
CA LEU A 36 -15.87 -12.27 -6.21
C LEU A 36 -14.77 -11.79 -5.26
N ILE A 37 -15.14 -11.34 -4.06
CA ILE A 37 -14.17 -10.96 -3.01
C ILE A 37 -13.25 -12.12 -2.63
N TYR A 38 -13.76 -13.35 -2.54
CA TYR A 38 -12.92 -14.50 -2.21
C TYR A 38 -11.95 -14.82 -3.34
N PHE A 39 -12.37 -14.66 -4.62
CA PHE A 39 -11.46 -14.78 -5.76
C PHE A 39 -10.39 -13.71 -5.74
N CYS A 40 -10.74 -12.45 -5.45
CA CYS A 40 -9.78 -11.36 -5.33
C CYS A 40 -8.77 -11.63 -4.20
N CYS A 41 -9.24 -12.06 -3.03
CA CYS A 41 -8.36 -12.39 -1.90
C CYS A 41 -7.42 -13.54 -2.24
N ALA A 42 -7.93 -14.63 -2.79
CA ALA A 42 -7.12 -15.79 -3.21
C ALA A 42 -6.11 -15.40 -4.29
N PHE A 43 -6.54 -14.64 -5.30
CA PHE A 43 -5.66 -14.16 -6.37
C PHE A 43 -4.47 -13.36 -5.83
N ILE A 44 -4.70 -12.46 -4.87
CA ILE A 44 -3.63 -11.66 -4.26
C ILE A 44 -2.55 -12.57 -3.64
N PHE A 45 -2.94 -13.52 -2.78
CA PHE A 45 -1.95 -14.41 -2.15
C PHE A 45 -1.28 -15.35 -3.16
N LEU A 46 -2.02 -15.89 -4.11
CA LEU A 46 -1.47 -16.75 -5.15
C LEU A 46 -0.45 -16.02 -6.01
N ALA A 47 -0.72 -14.77 -6.39
CA ALA A 47 0.23 -13.94 -7.14
C ALA A 47 1.54 -13.74 -6.37
N GLN A 48 1.45 -13.44 -5.06
CA GLN A 48 2.63 -13.29 -4.21
C GLN A 48 3.42 -14.60 -4.10
N TRP A 49 2.74 -15.72 -3.83
CA TRP A 49 3.42 -17.00 -3.66
C TRP A 49 3.99 -17.56 -4.96
N LEU A 50 3.34 -17.29 -6.10
CA LEU A 50 3.86 -17.69 -7.39
C LEU A 50 5.22 -17.04 -7.70
N ILE A 51 5.34 -15.74 -7.44
CA ILE A 51 6.60 -14.99 -7.68
C ILE A 51 7.60 -15.21 -6.54
N PHE A 52 7.16 -15.53 -5.33
CA PHE A 52 8.04 -15.96 -4.24
C PHE A 52 8.89 -17.16 -4.64
N ILE A 53 8.33 -18.16 -5.35
CA ILE A 53 9.05 -19.39 -5.71
C ILE A 53 10.36 -19.09 -6.47
N PRO A 54 10.34 -18.44 -7.66
CA PRO A 54 11.57 -18.08 -8.34
C PRO A 54 12.42 -17.09 -7.56
N SER A 55 11.81 -16.15 -6.82
CA SER A 55 12.56 -15.18 -6.01
C SER A 55 13.38 -15.86 -4.91
N TYR A 56 12.85 -16.92 -4.30
CA TYR A 56 13.57 -17.72 -3.31
C TYR A 56 14.67 -18.56 -3.95
N ILE A 57 14.38 -19.22 -5.10
CA ILE A 57 15.36 -20.07 -5.80
C ILE A 57 16.58 -19.26 -6.25
N PHE A 58 16.35 -18.04 -6.76
CA PHE A 58 17.41 -17.16 -7.26
C PHE A 58 17.93 -16.17 -6.20
N GLU A 59 17.50 -16.29 -4.93
CA GLU A 59 17.85 -15.41 -3.81
C GLU A 59 17.73 -13.91 -4.16
N THR A 60 16.65 -13.52 -4.83
CA THR A 60 16.44 -12.14 -5.32
C THR A 60 15.19 -11.49 -4.74
N GLU A 61 15.28 -10.20 -4.41
CA GLU A 61 14.19 -9.35 -3.98
C GLU A 61 13.75 -8.32 -5.04
N HIS A 62 14.43 -8.28 -6.18
CA HIS A 62 14.25 -7.23 -7.19
C HIS A 62 12.80 -7.05 -7.67
N TYR A 63 12.02 -8.12 -7.64
CA TYR A 63 10.63 -8.13 -8.11
C TYR A 63 9.60 -7.94 -7.00
N PHE A 64 10.03 -7.80 -5.73
CA PHE A 64 9.12 -7.72 -4.58
C PHE A 64 8.16 -6.53 -4.71
N ASP A 65 8.68 -5.32 -4.79
CA ASP A 65 7.87 -4.10 -4.90
C ASP A 65 7.07 -4.06 -6.22
N LEU A 66 7.67 -4.54 -7.32
CA LEU A 66 7.00 -4.62 -8.62
C LEU A 66 5.80 -5.59 -8.59
N THR A 67 5.97 -6.76 -7.98
CA THR A 67 4.89 -7.74 -7.84
C THR A 67 3.76 -7.18 -7.00
N GLY A 68 4.05 -6.48 -5.90
CA GLY A 68 3.05 -5.76 -5.12
C GLY A 68 2.22 -4.83 -5.99
N SER A 69 2.88 -3.96 -6.74
CA SER A 69 2.22 -2.99 -7.63
C SER A 69 1.40 -3.64 -8.74
N LEU A 70 1.94 -4.67 -9.40
CA LEU A 70 1.19 -5.43 -10.41
C LEU A 70 0.00 -6.16 -9.81
N THR A 71 0.09 -6.61 -8.55
CA THR A 71 -1.04 -7.25 -7.86
C THR A 71 -2.18 -6.26 -7.61
N TYR A 72 -1.87 -5.00 -7.22
CA TYR A 72 -2.88 -3.94 -7.12
C TYR A 72 -3.63 -3.74 -8.44
N ILE A 73 -2.90 -3.65 -9.55
CA ILE A 73 -3.49 -3.44 -10.88
C ILE A 73 -4.31 -4.64 -11.32
N SER A 74 -3.75 -5.84 -11.24
CA SER A 74 -4.38 -7.04 -11.76
C SER A 74 -5.61 -7.48 -10.96
N VAL A 75 -5.61 -7.34 -9.64
CA VAL A 75 -6.79 -7.70 -8.83
C VAL A 75 -7.94 -6.71 -8.99
N THR A 76 -7.65 -5.41 -9.12
CA THR A 76 -8.70 -4.42 -9.42
C THR A 76 -9.23 -4.56 -10.84
N LEU A 77 -8.38 -4.93 -11.81
CA LEU A 77 -8.81 -5.29 -13.15
C LEU A 77 -9.71 -6.54 -13.12
N LEU A 78 -9.32 -7.57 -12.38
CA LEU A 78 -10.14 -8.76 -12.17
C LEU A 78 -11.50 -8.39 -11.57
N ALA A 79 -11.52 -7.55 -10.54
CA ALA A 79 -12.78 -7.08 -9.94
C ALA A 79 -13.66 -6.36 -10.95
N ILE A 80 -13.13 -5.46 -11.78
CA ILE A 80 -13.87 -4.77 -12.85
C ILE A 80 -14.40 -5.76 -13.89
N LEU A 81 -13.57 -6.68 -14.38
CA LEU A 81 -13.95 -7.59 -15.47
C LEU A 81 -15.06 -8.58 -15.07
N PHE A 82 -15.15 -8.95 -13.82
CA PHE A 82 -16.13 -9.93 -13.33
C PHE A 82 -17.34 -9.29 -12.61
N THR A 83 -17.36 -7.98 -12.46
CA THR A 83 -18.55 -7.26 -11.99
C THR A 83 -19.46 -6.94 -13.18
N VAL A 84 -20.74 -7.35 -13.09
CA VAL A 84 -21.68 -7.26 -14.21
C VAL A 84 -22.05 -5.81 -14.51
N ASP A 85 -22.44 -5.05 -13.47
CA ASP A 85 -22.86 -3.65 -13.59
C ASP A 85 -21.76 -2.72 -13.10
N ILE A 86 -20.98 -2.17 -14.04
CA ILE A 86 -19.91 -1.24 -13.73
C ILE A 86 -20.42 0.20 -13.72
N SER A 87 -20.29 0.86 -12.58
CA SER A 87 -20.57 2.27 -12.43
C SER A 87 -19.34 3.14 -12.75
N LEU A 88 -19.58 4.42 -13.03
CA LEU A 88 -18.46 5.39 -13.20
C LEU A 88 -17.59 5.49 -11.94
N ARG A 89 -18.18 5.28 -10.75
CA ARG A 89 -17.46 5.25 -9.47
C ARG A 89 -16.48 4.09 -9.39
N ASP A 90 -16.86 2.90 -9.88
CA ASP A 90 -15.97 1.73 -9.90
C ASP A 90 -14.78 1.95 -10.82
N VAL A 91 -15.03 2.53 -12.00
CA VAL A 91 -13.95 2.91 -12.93
C VAL A 91 -13.01 3.94 -12.32
N LEU A 92 -13.55 4.93 -11.62
CA LEU A 92 -12.77 5.96 -10.94
C LEU A 92 -11.85 5.36 -9.86
N LEU A 93 -12.40 4.46 -9.02
CA LEU A 93 -11.64 3.76 -7.99
C LEU A 93 -10.51 2.92 -8.61
N ALA A 94 -10.81 2.13 -9.63
CA ALA A 94 -9.80 1.32 -10.32
C ALA A 94 -8.70 2.18 -10.96
N LEU A 95 -9.09 3.25 -11.66
CA LEU A 95 -8.16 4.17 -12.31
C LEU A 95 -7.20 4.81 -11.30
N PHE A 96 -7.70 5.27 -10.16
CA PHE A 96 -6.86 5.87 -9.13
C PHE A 96 -5.88 4.87 -8.51
N VAL A 97 -6.33 3.64 -8.25
CA VAL A 97 -5.44 2.56 -7.82
C VAL A 97 -4.37 2.28 -8.88
N TRP A 98 -4.73 2.20 -10.16
CA TRP A 98 -3.80 1.91 -11.25
C TRP A 98 -2.74 3.01 -11.42
N ILE A 99 -3.16 4.28 -11.42
CA ILE A 99 -2.24 5.43 -11.53
C ILE A 99 -1.23 5.39 -10.37
N TRP A 100 -1.71 5.23 -9.15
CA TRP A 100 -0.85 5.17 -7.97
C TRP A 100 0.09 3.95 -8.00
N ALA A 101 -0.43 2.75 -8.25
CA ALA A 101 0.34 1.53 -8.26
C ALA A 101 1.38 1.52 -9.38
N PHE A 102 1.03 1.97 -10.59
CA PHE A 102 1.98 2.08 -11.70
C PHE A 102 3.12 3.05 -11.37
N ARG A 103 2.78 4.23 -10.86
CA ARG A 103 3.78 5.24 -10.48
C ARG A 103 4.69 4.73 -9.37
N LEU A 104 4.13 4.21 -8.28
CA LEU A 104 4.91 3.75 -7.14
C LEU A 104 5.77 2.55 -7.51
N GLY A 105 5.20 1.56 -8.21
CA GLY A 105 5.92 0.37 -8.64
C GLY A 105 7.08 0.69 -9.58
N SER A 106 6.86 1.56 -10.56
CA SER A 106 7.92 2.02 -11.46
C SER A 106 9.04 2.73 -10.71
N PHE A 107 8.68 3.62 -9.79
CA PHE A 107 9.64 4.36 -8.96
C PHE A 107 10.49 3.43 -8.09
N LEU A 108 9.85 2.49 -7.39
CA LEU A 108 10.55 1.55 -6.51
C LEU A 108 11.42 0.58 -7.29
N PHE A 109 10.93 0.06 -8.41
CA PHE A 109 11.69 -0.85 -9.27
C PHE A 109 12.95 -0.18 -9.83
N ILE A 110 12.83 1.04 -10.36
CA ILE A 110 13.99 1.81 -10.86
C ILE A 110 14.99 2.07 -9.73
N ARG A 111 14.50 2.41 -8.53
CA ARG A 111 15.34 2.65 -7.35
C ARG A 111 16.14 1.42 -6.97
N VAL A 112 15.51 0.24 -6.87
CA VAL A 112 16.20 -1.02 -6.53
C VAL A 112 17.20 -1.39 -7.63
N LYS A 113 16.82 -1.25 -8.91
CA LYS A 113 17.72 -1.51 -10.03
C LYS A 113 18.96 -0.62 -10.01
N LYS A 114 18.81 0.68 -9.68
CA LYS A 114 19.95 1.61 -9.52
C LYS A 114 20.84 1.26 -8.32
N ALA A 115 20.25 0.81 -7.21
CA ALA A 115 20.97 0.45 -6.00
C ALA A 115 21.66 -0.93 -6.06
N GLY A 116 21.27 -1.79 -7.01
CA GLY A 116 21.74 -3.16 -7.19
C GLY A 116 21.09 -4.18 -6.26
N SER A 117 20.70 -3.81 -5.05
CA SER A 117 19.98 -4.66 -4.09
C SER A 117 19.28 -3.82 -3.02
N ASP A 118 18.32 -4.44 -2.32
CA ASP A 118 17.73 -3.85 -1.11
C ASP A 118 18.20 -4.63 0.13
N GLY A 119 19.15 -4.06 0.87
CA GLY A 119 19.76 -4.69 2.04
C GLY A 119 18.77 -5.12 3.15
N ARG A 120 17.48 -4.72 3.08
CA ARG A 120 16.45 -5.23 3.99
C ARG A 120 16.23 -6.74 3.84
N PHE A 121 16.45 -7.26 2.64
CA PHE A 121 16.18 -8.65 2.26
C PHE A 121 17.39 -9.58 2.36
N ASP A 122 18.59 -9.09 2.60
CA ASP A 122 19.83 -9.87 2.53
C ASP A 122 19.84 -11.14 3.40
N LEU A 123 19.22 -11.06 4.57
CA LEU A 123 19.07 -12.22 5.45
C LEU A 123 17.77 -12.99 5.20
N MET A 124 16.70 -12.27 4.77
CA MET A 124 15.37 -12.87 4.59
C MET A 124 15.35 -13.85 3.43
N LYS A 125 15.93 -13.49 2.28
CA LYS A 125 15.93 -14.28 1.05
C LYS A 125 16.70 -15.61 1.15
N LYS A 126 17.51 -15.80 2.20
CA LYS A 126 18.23 -17.05 2.50
C LYS A 126 17.46 -18.01 3.39
N ASP A 127 16.37 -17.55 4.04
CA ASP A 127 15.54 -18.38 4.93
C ASP A 127 14.15 -18.49 4.31
N PHE A 128 13.77 -19.73 3.93
CA PHE A 128 12.50 -20.02 3.26
C PHE A 128 11.29 -19.47 4.03
N TRP A 129 11.21 -19.74 5.33
CA TRP A 129 10.03 -19.34 6.12
C TRP A 129 9.97 -17.84 6.36
N TRP A 130 11.11 -17.21 6.56
CA TRP A 130 11.16 -15.76 6.73
C TRP A 130 10.79 -15.03 5.43
N PHE A 131 11.30 -15.50 4.30
CA PHE A 131 11.01 -14.89 3.02
C PHE A 131 9.56 -15.15 2.59
N LEU A 132 9.03 -16.38 2.78
CA LEU A 132 7.61 -16.68 2.55
C LEU A 132 6.69 -15.82 3.41
N MET A 133 7.03 -15.63 4.70
CA MET A 133 6.29 -14.73 5.58
C MET A 133 6.25 -13.30 5.01
N THR A 134 7.36 -12.80 4.52
CA THR A 134 7.47 -11.44 3.95
C THR A 134 6.55 -11.27 2.73
N TRP A 135 6.54 -12.24 1.83
CA TRP A 135 5.64 -12.26 0.67
C TRP A 135 4.16 -12.41 1.08
N THR A 136 3.88 -13.21 2.10
CA THR A 136 2.51 -13.36 2.62
C THR A 136 2.01 -12.06 3.27
N ILE A 137 2.88 -11.38 4.03
CA ILE A 137 2.56 -10.07 4.62
C ILE A 137 2.32 -9.03 3.52
N GLN A 138 3.05 -9.07 2.41
CA GLN A 138 2.76 -8.20 1.26
C GLN A 138 1.37 -8.49 0.67
N GLY A 139 0.97 -9.75 0.57
CA GLY A 139 -0.39 -10.12 0.14
C GLY A 139 -1.46 -9.55 1.07
N LEU A 140 -1.26 -9.69 2.38
CA LEU A 140 -2.14 -9.08 3.38
C LEU A 140 -2.19 -7.56 3.23
N TRP A 141 -1.05 -6.91 3.04
CA TRP A 141 -0.95 -5.47 2.81
C TRP A 141 -1.79 -5.05 1.60
N VAL A 142 -1.58 -5.68 0.44
CA VAL A 142 -2.36 -5.38 -0.78
C VAL A 142 -3.85 -5.53 -0.53
N PHE A 143 -4.28 -6.63 0.11
CA PHE A 143 -5.70 -6.89 0.35
C PHE A 143 -6.33 -5.87 1.31
N LEU A 144 -5.69 -5.60 2.45
CA LEU A 144 -6.22 -4.64 3.43
C LEU A 144 -6.26 -3.22 2.88
N THR A 145 -5.24 -2.80 2.15
CA THR A 145 -5.21 -1.48 1.52
C THR A 145 -6.33 -1.32 0.49
N LEU A 146 -6.61 -2.36 -0.29
CA LEU A 146 -7.67 -2.36 -1.32
C LEU A 146 -9.07 -2.61 -0.77
N ALA A 147 -9.24 -2.97 0.49
CA ALA A 147 -10.54 -3.44 1.02
C ALA A 147 -11.71 -2.52 0.69
N MET A 148 -11.55 -1.18 0.81
CA MET A 148 -12.57 -0.19 0.45
C MET A 148 -12.89 -0.22 -1.05
N ALA A 149 -11.87 -0.18 -1.90
CA ALA A 149 -12.03 -0.17 -3.35
C ALA A 149 -12.66 -1.48 -3.84
N LEU A 150 -12.16 -2.63 -3.37
CA LEU A 150 -12.71 -3.93 -3.76
C LEU A 150 -14.15 -4.11 -3.29
N ALA A 151 -14.47 -3.74 -2.04
CA ALA A 151 -15.84 -3.83 -1.53
C ALA A 151 -16.81 -3.01 -2.38
N ALA A 152 -16.44 -1.79 -2.80
CA ALA A 152 -17.28 -0.95 -3.64
C ALA A 152 -17.39 -1.47 -5.09
N ILE A 153 -16.26 -1.85 -5.72
CA ILE A 153 -16.23 -2.33 -7.11
C ILE A 153 -17.04 -3.61 -7.24
N THR A 154 -16.90 -4.54 -6.30
CA THR A 154 -17.59 -5.84 -6.36
C THR A 154 -19.02 -5.81 -5.81
N SER A 155 -19.47 -4.70 -5.23
CA SER A 155 -20.82 -4.56 -4.68
C SER A 155 -21.88 -4.66 -5.77
N GLU A 156 -22.98 -5.36 -5.48
CA GLU A 156 -24.22 -5.32 -6.30
C GLU A 156 -24.92 -3.97 -6.18
N SER A 157 -24.74 -3.26 -5.07
CA SER A 157 -25.23 -1.90 -4.89
C SER A 157 -24.35 -0.92 -5.66
N LYS A 158 -24.94 -0.17 -6.57
CA LYS A 158 -24.25 0.85 -7.35
C LYS A 158 -24.79 2.24 -7.06
N MET A 159 -23.92 3.22 -7.00
CA MET A 159 -24.28 4.62 -6.79
C MET A 159 -23.66 5.52 -7.85
N ALA A 160 -24.43 6.47 -8.32
CA ALA A 160 -23.94 7.54 -9.19
C ALA A 160 -22.87 8.40 -8.49
N ILE A 161 -22.18 9.20 -9.26
CA ILE A 161 -21.23 10.19 -8.70
C ILE A 161 -22.00 11.21 -7.85
N ASP A 162 -21.55 11.37 -6.62
CA ASP A 162 -22.09 12.26 -5.61
C ASP A 162 -20.99 13.13 -4.99
N ILE A 163 -21.33 13.89 -3.95
CA ILE A 163 -20.40 14.78 -3.27
C ILE A 163 -19.21 14.00 -2.67
N PHE A 164 -19.42 12.76 -2.19
CA PHE A 164 -18.33 11.94 -1.64
C PHE A 164 -17.34 11.55 -2.73
N ALA A 165 -17.81 11.23 -3.94
CA ALA A 165 -16.91 10.94 -5.06
C ALA A 165 -16.12 12.18 -5.49
N VAL A 166 -16.75 13.36 -5.53
CA VAL A 166 -16.08 14.62 -5.89
C VAL A 166 -15.03 15.00 -4.84
N VAL A 167 -15.40 15.03 -3.56
CA VAL A 167 -14.49 15.40 -2.46
C VAL A 167 -13.37 14.37 -2.34
N GLY A 168 -13.68 13.08 -2.41
CA GLY A 168 -12.70 12.01 -2.37
C GLY A 168 -11.69 12.09 -3.52
N THR A 169 -12.16 12.46 -4.72
CA THR A 169 -11.28 12.73 -5.89
C THR A 169 -10.31 13.88 -5.63
N LEU A 170 -10.79 15.00 -5.09
CA LEU A 170 -9.94 16.15 -4.77
C LEU A 170 -8.90 15.80 -3.71
N ILE A 171 -9.30 15.06 -2.67
CA ILE A 171 -8.40 14.57 -1.63
C ILE A 171 -7.36 13.60 -2.22
N TRP A 172 -7.78 12.70 -3.11
CA TRP A 172 -6.86 11.78 -3.78
C TRP A 172 -5.83 12.53 -4.62
N ILE A 173 -6.25 13.48 -5.46
CA ILE A 173 -5.36 14.30 -6.29
C ILE A 173 -4.37 15.07 -5.42
N PHE A 174 -4.83 15.66 -4.33
CA PHE A 174 -3.99 16.40 -3.39
C PHE A 174 -2.93 15.48 -2.76
N GLY A 175 -3.34 14.33 -2.20
CA GLY A 175 -2.43 13.36 -1.57
C GLY A 175 -1.42 12.81 -2.56
N PHE A 176 -1.86 12.41 -3.75
CA PHE A 176 -1.01 11.90 -4.81
C PHE A 176 0.02 12.95 -5.27
N SER A 177 -0.39 14.19 -5.43
CA SER A 177 0.51 15.28 -5.80
C SER A 177 1.61 15.50 -4.77
N ILE A 178 1.26 15.49 -3.47
CA ILE A 178 2.24 15.61 -2.38
C ILE A 178 3.23 14.44 -2.42
N GLU A 179 2.74 13.21 -2.58
CA GLU A 179 3.59 12.00 -2.63
C GLU A 179 4.58 12.10 -3.79
N VAL A 180 4.10 12.41 -5.01
CA VAL A 180 4.94 12.51 -6.21
C VAL A 180 5.99 13.62 -6.08
N ILE A 181 5.58 14.81 -5.64
CA ILE A 181 6.49 15.95 -5.48
C ILE A 181 7.55 15.65 -4.42
N ALA A 182 7.14 15.08 -3.28
CA ALA A 182 8.06 14.72 -2.19
C ALA A 182 9.11 13.70 -2.63
N ASP A 183 8.70 12.64 -3.33
CA ASP A 183 9.61 11.63 -3.83
C ASP A 183 10.57 12.19 -4.90
N GLN A 184 10.09 13.07 -5.79
CA GLN A 184 10.93 13.74 -6.78
C GLN A 184 11.94 14.68 -6.12
N GLN A 185 11.52 15.49 -5.13
CA GLN A 185 12.42 16.33 -4.35
C GLN A 185 13.52 15.52 -3.68
N LYS A 186 13.16 14.38 -3.07
CA LYS A 186 14.12 13.49 -2.42
C LYS A 186 15.11 12.85 -3.40
N THR A 187 14.63 12.48 -4.58
CA THR A 187 15.47 11.91 -5.64
C THR A 187 16.47 12.95 -6.12
N ASN A 188 16.00 14.14 -6.51
CA ASN A 188 16.86 15.23 -6.98
C ASN A 188 17.90 15.64 -5.92
N PHE A 189 17.50 15.67 -4.65
CA PHE A 189 18.41 15.98 -3.55
C PHE A 189 19.54 14.94 -3.42
N LYS A 190 19.21 13.65 -3.54
CA LYS A 190 20.17 12.55 -3.45
C LYS A 190 21.10 12.44 -4.66
N ASP A 191 20.59 12.76 -5.84
CA ASP A 191 21.36 12.71 -7.09
C ASP A 191 22.42 13.82 -7.18
N ASN A 192 22.33 14.84 -6.32
CA ASN A 192 23.36 15.88 -6.23
C ASN A 192 24.51 15.46 -5.30
N PRO A 193 25.74 15.28 -5.80
CA PRO A 193 26.90 14.88 -4.98
C PRO A 193 27.21 15.81 -3.81
N ALA A 194 26.90 17.12 -3.92
CA ALA A 194 27.08 18.09 -2.86
C ALA A 194 26.21 17.83 -1.61
N ASN A 195 25.18 16.99 -1.76
CA ASN A 195 24.27 16.59 -0.68
C ASN A 195 24.63 15.24 -0.05
N LYS A 196 25.78 14.66 -0.44
CA LYS A 196 26.28 13.43 0.17
C LYS A 196 26.35 13.62 1.68
N ASP A 197 25.79 12.64 2.44
CA ASP A 197 25.74 12.63 3.90
C ASP A 197 24.88 13.74 4.56
N LYS A 198 24.12 14.50 3.77
CA LYS A 198 23.11 15.45 4.28
C LYS A 198 21.71 14.83 4.27
N PHE A 199 20.83 15.32 5.12
CA PHE A 199 19.39 15.03 5.04
C PHE A 199 18.66 16.20 4.39
N ILE A 200 17.57 15.89 3.70
CA ILE A 200 16.79 16.89 2.97
C ILE A 200 15.95 17.74 3.94
N THR A 201 16.00 19.08 3.76
CA THR A 201 15.26 20.06 4.56
C THR A 201 14.59 21.13 3.68
N VAL A 202 14.44 20.88 2.38
CA VAL A 202 13.91 21.87 1.41
C VAL A 202 12.57 21.42 0.82
N GLY A 203 11.77 22.35 0.35
CA GLY A 203 10.46 22.07 -0.22
C GLY A 203 9.51 21.45 0.80
N LEU A 204 8.78 20.40 0.44
CA LEU A 204 7.86 19.69 1.34
C LEU A 204 8.58 19.05 2.56
N TRP A 205 9.87 18.75 2.42
CA TRP A 205 10.70 18.19 3.48
C TRP A 205 11.11 19.21 4.55
N SER A 206 10.86 20.51 4.33
CA SER A 206 10.98 21.54 5.37
C SER A 206 9.77 21.56 6.31
N TRP A 207 8.62 21.05 5.88
CA TRP A 207 7.38 21.04 6.67
C TRP A 207 7.17 19.73 7.41
N SER A 208 7.65 18.63 6.86
CA SER A 208 7.51 17.30 7.43
C SER A 208 8.71 16.44 7.11
N ARG A 209 9.07 15.53 8.02
CA ARG A 209 10.14 14.53 7.77
C ARG A 209 9.70 13.43 6.79
N HIS A 210 8.41 13.25 6.58
CA HIS A 210 7.85 12.17 5.75
C HIS A 210 6.65 12.66 4.92
N PRO A 211 6.83 13.71 4.08
CA PRO A 211 5.72 14.28 3.33
C PRO A 211 5.13 13.31 2.30
N ASN A 212 5.93 12.40 1.75
CA ASN A 212 5.46 11.35 0.86
C ASN A 212 4.50 10.36 1.57
N TYR A 213 4.78 9.98 2.80
CA TYR A 213 3.86 9.12 3.57
C TYR A 213 2.57 9.85 3.95
N PHE A 214 2.66 11.14 4.25
CA PHE A 214 1.48 11.96 4.43
C PHE A 214 0.62 11.97 3.17
N GLY A 215 1.22 12.18 2.00
CA GLY A 215 0.53 12.11 0.72
C GLY A 215 -0.16 10.76 0.49
N GLU A 216 0.54 9.65 0.76
CA GLU A 216 0.01 8.30 0.64
C GLU A 216 -1.17 8.05 1.59
N MET A 217 -1.09 8.47 2.85
CA MET A 217 -2.22 8.37 3.79
C MET A 217 -3.43 9.16 3.29
N VAL A 218 -3.23 10.36 2.78
CA VAL A 218 -4.30 11.25 2.30
C VAL A 218 -4.98 10.68 1.06
N LEU A 219 -4.24 10.15 0.08
CA LEU A 219 -4.86 9.58 -1.11
C LEU A 219 -5.69 8.33 -0.80
N TRP A 220 -5.29 7.48 0.16
CA TRP A 220 -6.10 6.34 0.58
C TRP A 220 -7.34 6.73 1.38
N ILE A 221 -7.33 7.85 2.09
CA ILE A 221 -8.55 8.47 2.64
C ILE A 221 -9.46 8.92 1.49
N GLY A 222 -8.92 9.49 0.41
CA GLY A 222 -9.67 9.83 -0.80
C GLY A 222 -10.37 8.63 -1.42
N ILE A 223 -9.67 7.50 -1.59
CA ILE A 223 -10.25 6.22 -2.05
C ILE A 223 -11.39 5.78 -1.11
N ALA A 224 -11.16 5.85 0.20
CA ALA A 224 -12.16 5.46 1.17
C ALA A 224 -13.43 6.31 1.08
N LEU A 225 -13.30 7.62 0.91
CA LEU A 225 -14.44 8.53 0.73
C LEU A 225 -15.23 8.23 -0.54
N ILE A 226 -14.55 7.96 -1.66
CA ILE A 226 -15.21 7.60 -2.92
C ILE A 226 -16.02 6.30 -2.74
N ALA A 227 -15.47 5.31 -2.07
CA ALA A 227 -16.08 4.00 -1.88
C ALA A 227 -17.20 4.00 -0.84
N PHE A 228 -17.12 4.84 0.19
CA PHE A 228 -17.94 4.81 1.40
C PHE A 228 -19.46 4.74 1.16
N PRO A 229 -20.08 5.55 0.26
CA PRO A 229 -21.55 5.54 0.10
C PRO A 229 -22.10 4.23 -0.48
N VAL A 230 -21.26 3.41 -1.11
CA VAL A 230 -21.68 2.12 -1.70
C VAL A 230 -21.78 1.03 -0.63
N LEU A 231 -21.05 1.17 0.47
CA LEU A 231 -20.89 0.12 1.47
C LEU A 231 -22.15 -0.03 2.33
N ILE A 232 -22.60 -1.26 2.50
CA ILE A 232 -23.75 -1.63 3.32
C ILE A 232 -23.39 -2.66 4.40
N GLY A 233 -24.00 -2.56 5.56
CA GLY A 233 -23.89 -3.54 6.63
C GLY A 233 -22.45 -3.90 6.99
N TRP A 234 -22.08 -5.17 6.90
CA TRP A 234 -20.75 -5.67 7.22
C TRP A 234 -19.64 -5.21 6.27
N GLN A 235 -20.00 -4.71 5.07
CA GLN A 235 -18.98 -4.11 4.19
C GLN A 235 -18.24 -2.94 4.85
N LEU A 236 -18.80 -2.31 5.88
CA LEU A 236 -18.12 -1.27 6.66
C LEU A 236 -16.83 -1.75 7.33
N VAL A 237 -16.60 -3.07 7.46
CA VAL A 237 -15.30 -3.63 7.87
C VAL A 237 -14.18 -3.16 6.91
N ALA A 238 -14.51 -2.84 5.66
CA ALA A 238 -13.55 -2.28 4.68
C ALA A 238 -12.90 -0.96 5.15
N LEU A 239 -13.51 -0.23 6.10
CA LEU A 239 -12.89 0.94 6.74
C LEU A 239 -11.54 0.63 7.43
N ILE A 240 -11.23 -0.66 7.61
CA ILE A 240 -9.87 -1.08 7.99
C ILE A 240 -8.81 -0.54 7.02
N SER A 241 -9.14 -0.29 5.74
CA SER A 241 -8.19 0.13 4.70
C SER A 241 -7.44 1.42 5.05
N PRO A 242 -8.08 2.60 5.20
CA PRO A 242 -7.35 3.82 5.55
C PRO A 242 -6.71 3.73 6.95
N ILE A 243 -7.34 3.05 7.90
CA ILE A 243 -6.79 2.84 9.24
C ILE A 243 -5.50 2.01 9.16
N PHE A 244 -5.51 0.94 8.38
CA PHE A 244 -4.36 0.08 8.17
C PHE A 244 -3.20 0.84 7.53
N VAL A 245 -3.46 1.63 6.47
CA VAL A 245 -2.42 2.43 5.80
C VAL A 245 -1.78 3.42 6.78
N ILE A 246 -2.60 4.16 7.52
CA ILE A 246 -2.11 5.10 8.54
C ILE A 246 -1.24 4.38 9.59
N PHE A 247 -1.75 3.27 10.15
CA PHE A 247 -1.04 2.50 11.17
C PHE A 247 0.26 1.90 10.64
N LEU A 248 0.22 1.35 9.43
CA LEU A 248 1.37 0.75 8.78
C LEU A 248 2.49 1.75 8.55
N LEU A 249 2.18 2.91 7.95
CA LEU A 249 3.16 3.94 7.61
C LEU A 249 3.70 4.66 8.86
N THR A 250 2.88 4.84 9.89
CA THR A 250 3.29 5.58 11.10
C THR A 250 3.93 4.70 12.18
N ARG A 251 3.59 3.40 12.25
CA ARG A 251 3.98 2.53 13.39
C ARG A 251 4.80 1.32 13.01
N ILE A 252 4.62 0.72 11.83
CA ILE A 252 5.25 -0.57 11.48
C ILE A 252 6.44 -0.39 10.54
N SER A 253 6.24 0.14 9.34
CA SER A 253 7.23 0.08 8.26
C SER A 253 7.80 1.42 7.81
N GLY A 254 7.06 2.50 8.01
CA GLY A 254 7.38 3.81 7.45
C GLY A 254 8.26 4.66 8.38
N VAL A 255 7.61 5.54 9.12
CA VAL A 255 8.25 6.57 9.95
C VAL A 255 9.20 5.97 10.97
N THR A 256 8.77 4.97 11.74
CA THR A 256 9.58 4.37 12.82
C THR A 256 10.90 3.78 12.33
N MET A 257 10.88 3.07 11.20
CA MET A 257 12.13 2.50 10.63
C MET A 257 13.07 3.58 10.09
N LEU A 258 12.52 4.59 9.41
CA LEU A 258 13.33 5.66 8.84
C LEU A 258 13.89 6.60 9.92
N GLU A 259 13.11 6.92 10.95
CA GLU A 259 13.59 7.73 12.08
C GLU A 259 14.70 7.00 12.84
N SER A 260 14.55 5.70 13.12
CA SER A 260 15.61 4.90 13.77
C SER A 260 16.92 4.89 12.95
N ARG A 261 16.83 4.74 11.61
CA ARG A 261 18.01 4.81 10.73
C ARG A 261 18.57 6.22 10.64
N GLY A 262 17.69 7.23 10.55
CA GLY A 262 18.08 8.64 10.52
C GLY A 262 18.78 9.05 11.82
N TYR A 263 18.28 8.64 12.96
CA TYR A 263 18.88 8.90 14.25
C TYR A 263 20.31 8.30 14.36
N LYS A 264 20.48 7.07 13.90
CA LYS A 264 21.80 6.43 13.86
C LYS A 264 22.80 7.15 12.95
N ARG A 265 22.34 7.76 11.85
CA ARG A 265 23.20 8.39 10.86
C ARG A 265 23.48 9.87 11.13
N TRP A 266 22.48 10.62 11.61
CA TRP A 266 22.55 12.07 11.74
C TRP A 266 22.41 12.60 13.18
N GLY A 267 22.06 11.74 14.14
CA GLY A 267 22.02 12.08 15.57
C GLY A 267 21.24 13.36 15.90
N CYS A 268 21.91 14.29 16.59
CA CYS A 268 21.28 15.55 17.06
C CYS A 268 20.78 16.47 15.94
N LEU A 269 21.29 16.35 14.71
CA LEU A 269 20.85 17.18 13.57
C LEU A 269 19.38 16.95 13.21
N LEU A 270 18.80 15.82 13.58
CA LEU A 270 17.37 15.54 13.38
C LEU A 270 16.45 16.36 14.28
N TYR A 271 16.93 16.82 15.42
CA TYR A 271 16.12 17.66 16.34
C TYR A 271 15.85 19.08 15.82
N THR A 272 16.62 19.52 14.82
CA THR A 272 16.42 20.84 14.20
C THR A 272 15.43 20.80 13.03
N SER A 273 14.95 19.62 12.63
CA SER A 273 13.97 19.47 11.56
C SER A 273 12.57 19.18 12.13
N PRO A 274 11.51 19.89 11.70
CA PRO A 274 10.18 19.69 12.22
C PRO A 274 9.72 18.24 12.00
N SER A 275 9.14 17.64 13.05
CA SER A 275 8.49 16.33 13.00
C SER A 275 6.99 16.52 12.90
N PRO A 276 6.24 15.61 12.25
CA PRO A 276 4.79 15.61 12.36
C PRO A 276 4.25 15.57 13.79
N ARG A 277 5.09 15.10 14.75
CA ARG A 277 4.76 15.12 16.18
C ARG A 277 4.98 16.50 16.84
N ASP A 278 5.82 17.33 16.25
CA ASP A 278 6.13 18.65 16.81
C ASP A 278 5.05 19.69 16.47
N LEU A 279 4.23 19.42 15.43
CA LEU A 279 3.08 20.25 15.03
C LEU A 279 1.87 20.09 15.97
N SER A 280 1.89 19.12 16.88
CA SER A 280 0.81 18.87 17.85
C SER A 280 1.00 19.61 19.18
N THR A 281 2.09 20.37 19.36
CA THR A 281 2.47 21.05 20.62
C THR A 281 2.64 22.55 20.48
N SER A 282 2.23 23.14 19.34
CA SER A 282 2.23 24.61 19.13
C SER A 282 0.81 25.15 18.99
#